data_3204d11306d5caf58092dfbf0ad861a7
#
_entry.id   3204d11306d5caf58092dfbf0ad861a7
#
_cell.length_a   1.000
_cell.length_b   1.000
_cell.length_c   1.000
_cell.angle_alpha   90.00
_cell.angle_beta   90.00
_cell.angle_gamma   90.00
#
_symmetry.space_group_name_H-M   'P 1'
#
loop_
_entity.id
_entity.type
_entity.pdbx_description
1 polymer ?
#
loop_
_entity_poly.entity_id
_entity_poly.type
_entity_poly.pdbx_seq_one_letter_code
_entity_poly.pdbx_strand_id
1 'polypeptide(L)'
;MDILFLLRFDFVDKHRDDENKLYYCPDCAFMEGVLAYYPKLRDQLDIRYIDYPHPRQAIVDFIGEGMHGCPHLILDSNNRDYAEGKDFKINNGIYHTQDNQLIAAYLTDKYGIAIAHY
;
A
#
# COMPACT_ATOMS: atom_id res chain seq x y z
N MET A 1 -2.04 -11.66 -8.64
CA MET A 1 -2.39 -11.12 -7.30
C MET A 1 -2.18 -9.63 -7.25
N ASP A 2 -3.05 -8.94 -6.55
CA ASP A 2 -2.77 -7.54 -6.20
C ASP A 2 -1.54 -7.47 -5.30
N ILE A 3 -0.76 -6.40 -5.45
CA ILE A 3 0.47 -6.22 -4.68
C ILE A 3 0.23 -5.10 -3.66
N LEU A 4 0.53 -5.37 -2.40
CA LEU A 4 0.49 -4.37 -1.34
C LEU A 4 1.91 -4.11 -0.83
N PHE A 5 2.42 -2.92 -1.09
CA PHE A 5 3.70 -2.46 -0.58
C PHE A 5 3.55 -1.81 0.77
N LEU A 6 4.36 -2.24 1.71
CA LEU A 6 4.42 -1.69 3.07
C LEU A 6 5.86 -1.33 3.40
N LEU A 7 6.04 -0.27 4.19
CA LEU A 7 7.39 0.08 4.66
C LEU A 7 7.80 -0.83 5.82
N ARG A 8 9.07 -1.23 5.81
CA ARG A 8 9.68 -1.78 7.03
C ARG A 8 9.68 -0.73 8.12
N PHE A 9 9.44 -1.14 9.34
CA PHE A 9 9.44 -0.23 10.49
C PHE A 9 10.88 -0.01 11.00
N ASP A 10 11.00 0.85 12.00
CA ASP A 10 12.30 1.23 12.60
C ASP A 10 13.24 1.83 11.56
N PHE A 11 12.71 2.78 10.78
CA PHE A 11 13.53 3.50 9.81
C PHE A 11 13.96 4.86 10.36
N VAL A 12 15.06 5.37 9.81
CA VAL A 12 15.58 6.71 10.11
C VAL A 12 15.09 7.68 9.03
N ASP A 13 14.62 8.86 9.44
CA ASP A 13 14.24 9.93 8.52
C ASP A 13 15.18 11.12 8.70
N LYS A 14 16.23 11.16 7.89
CA LYS A 14 17.27 12.20 7.98
C LYS A 14 16.78 13.57 7.57
N HIS A 15 15.66 13.67 6.86
CA HIS A 15 15.04 14.95 6.49
C HIS A 15 14.29 15.56 7.67
N ARG A 16 13.85 14.74 8.62
CA ARG A 16 13.15 15.23 9.81
C ARG A 16 14.11 15.54 10.94
N ASP A 17 15.09 14.68 11.14
CA ASP A 17 16.14 14.87 12.13
C ASP A 17 17.34 13.98 11.79
N ASP A 18 18.51 14.35 12.32
CA ASP A 18 19.77 13.64 12.10
C ASP A 18 20.23 12.85 13.34
N GLU A 19 19.35 12.66 14.33
CA GLU A 19 19.68 12.00 15.59
C GLU A 19 19.47 10.49 15.56
N ASN A 20 19.25 9.91 14.39
CA ASN A 20 19.01 8.47 14.21
C ASN A 20 17.83 7.95 15.02
N LYS A 21 16.81 8.77 15.23
CA LYS A 21 15.56 8.32 15.82
C LYS A 21 14.88 7.32 14.91
N LEU A 22 14.21 6.36 15.50
CA LEU A 22 13.49 5.34 14.75
C LEU A 22 12.03 5.72 14.59
N TYR A 23 11.52 5.50 13.38
CA TYR A 23 10.14 5.83 13.02
C TYR A 23 9.44 4.60 12.44
N TYR A 24 8.13 4.64 12.45
CA TYR A 24 7.29 3.71 11.68
C TYR A 24 6.25 4.51 10.90
N CYS A 25 5.76 3.93 9.82
CA CYS A 25 4.71 4.52 8.99
C CYS A 25 3.34 4.24 9.65
N PRO A 26 2.60 5.26 10.11
CA PRO A 26 1.30 5.04 10.76
C PRO A 26 0.28 4.36 9.85
N ASP A 27 0.22 4.74 8.58
CA ASP A 27 -0.72 4.15 7.63
C ASP A 27 -0.35 2.71 7.30
N CYS A 28 0.95 2.39 7.27
CA CYS A 28 1.40 1.00 7.12
C CYS A 28 1.03 0.17 8.36
N ALA A 29 1.15 0.76 9.55
CA ALA A 29 0.73 0.12 10.79
C ALA A 29 -0.78 -0.17 10.80
N PHE A 30 -1.59 0.73 10.24
CA PHE A 30 -3.02 0.49 10.06
C PHE A 30 -3.23 -0.76 9.18
N MET A 31 -2.54 -0.85 8.05
CA MET A 31 -2.65 -2.02 7.17
C MET A 31 -2.17 -3.30 7.84
N GLU A 32 -1.12 -3.24 8.63
CA GLU A 32 -0.67 -4.40 9.41
C GLU A 32 -1.77 -4.89 10.36
N GLY A 33 -2.50 -3.96 10.99
CA GLY A 33 -3.64 -4.28 11.84
C GLY A 33 -4.75 -4.99 11.06
N VAL A 34 -5.08 -4.50 9.87
CA VAL A 34 -6.08 -5.14 8.99
C VAL A 34 -5.64 -6.56 8.61
N LEU A 35 -4.38 -6.74 8.25
CA LEU A 35 -3.83 -8.05 7.90
C LEU A 35 -3.84 -9.01 9.11
N ALA A 36 -3.65 -8.48 10.32
CA ALA A 36 -3.73 -9.26 11.54
C ALA A 36 -5.17 -9.70 11.86
N TYR A 37 -6.14 -8.81 11.64
CA TYR A 37 -7.55 -9.12 11.84
C TYR A 37 -8.06 -10.14 10.82
N TYR A 38 -7.58 -10.06 9.59
CA TYR A 38 -8.03 -10.89 8.48
C TYR A 38 -6.82 -11.61 7.84
N PRO A 39 -6.27 -12.61 8.54
CA PRO A 39 -5.00 -13.22 8.11
C PRO A 39 -5.06 -13.92 6.75
N LYS A 40 -6.25 -14.27 6.25
CA LYS A 40 -6.40 -14.83 4.90
C LYS A 40 -5.92 -13.87 3.81
N LEU A 41 -5.92 -12.56 4.08
CA LEU A 41 -5.41 -11.57 3.13
C LEU A 41 -3.96 -11.82 2.77
N ARG A 42 -3.16 -12.36 3.69
CA ARG A 42 -1.75 -12.67 3.42
C ARG A 42 -1.57 -13.75 2.36
N ASP A 43 -2.57 -14.61 2.19
CA ASP A 43 -2.56 -15.63 1.14
C ASP A 43 -3.15 -15.13 -0.17
N GLN A 44 -3.95 -14.06 -0.13
CA GLN A 44 -4.67 -13.51 -1.27
C GLN A 44 -3.96 -12.34 -1.92
N LEU A 45 -3.04 -11.70 -1.20
CA LEU A 45 -2.27 -10.56 -1.66
C LEU A 45 -0.80 -10.92 -1.76
N ASP A 46 -0.10 -10.30 -2.68
CA ASP A 46 1.37 -10.30 -2.72
C ASP A 46 1.85 -9.13 -1.87
N ILE A 47 2.22 -9.40 -0.63
CA ILE A 47 2.65 -8.37 0.31
C ILE A 47 4.16 -8.25 0.24
N ARG A 48 4.64 -7.03 -0.07
CA ARG A 48 6.07 -6.75 -0.20
C ARG A 48 6.48 -5.64 0.73
N TYR A 49 7.52 -5.88 1.50
CA TYR A 49 8.09 -4.88 2.40
C TYR A 49 9.27 -4.20 1.73
N ILE A 50 9.30 -2.87 1.81
CA ILE A 50 10.35 -2.06 1.19
C ILE A 50 10.92 -1.07 2.19
N ASP A 51 12.12 -0.57 1.89
CA ASP A 51 12.82 0.37 2.75
C ASP A 51 12.32 1.80 2.55
N TYR A 52 12.47 2.62 3.59
CA TYR A 52 12.00 4.00 3.61
C TYR A 52 12.64 4.90 2.55
N PRO A 53 13.98 4.87 2.33
CA PRO A 53 14.62 5.84 1.44
C PRO A 53 14.10 5.79 0.00
N HIS A 54 14.08 6.96 -0.63
CA HIS A 54 13.78 7.11 -2.05
C HIS A 54 15.06 7.01 -2.89
N PRO A 55 14.96 6.59 -4.14
CA PRO A 55 13.74 6.12 -4.82
C PRO A 55 13.34 4.74 -4.35
N ARG A 56 12.03 4.51 -4.32
CA ARG A 56 11.49 3.18 -4.00
C ARG A 56 11.29 2.42 -5.29
N GLN A 57 12.38 1.86 -5.79
CA GLN A 57 12.46 1.32 -7.14
C GLN A 57 11.43 0.21 -7.40
N ALA A 58 11.11 -0.59 -6.39
CA ALA A 58 10.12 -1.65 -6.54
C ALA A 58 8.75 -1.13 -6.95
N ILE A 59 8.37 0.06 -6.48
CA ILE A 59 7.12 0.71 -6.88
C ILE A 59 7.30 1.43 -8.22
N VAL A 60 8.41 2.14 -8.37
CA VAL A 60 8.73 2.91 -9.59
C VAL A 60 8.71 2.02 -10.82
N ASP A 61 9.17 0.78 -10.71
CA ASP A 61 9.19 -0.18 -11.82
C ASP A 61 7.78 -0.48 -12.36
N PHE A 62 6.75 -0.34 -11.53
CA PHE A 62 5.37 -0.53 -11.97
C PHE A 62 4.74 0.74 -12.54
N ILE A 63 4.87 1.86 -11.84
CA ILE A 63 4.04 3.05 -12.09
C ILE A 63 4.84 4.31 -12.42
N GLY A 64 6.17 4.22 -12.48
CA GLY A 64 7.02 5.36 -12.76
C GLY A 64 7.28 6.21 -11.51
N GLU A 65 8.08 7.24 -11.69
CA GLU A 65 8.49 8.11 -10.60
C GLU A 65 7.37 9.05 -10.13
N GLY A 66 7.50 9.54 -8.91
CA GLY A 66 6.66 10.61 -8.36
C GLY A 66 5.55 10.15 -7.42
N MET A 67 5.16 8.89 -7.45
CA MET A 67 4.07 8.37 -6.60
C MET A 67 4.46 7.04 -5.97
N HIS A 68 5.31 7.11 -4.95
CA HIS A 68 5.76 5.90 -4.24
C HIS A 68 5.63 6.00 -2.72
N GLY A 69 4.56 6.65 -2.25
CA GLY A 69 4.18 6.62 -0.84
C GLY A 69 3.65 5.24 -0.45
N CYS A 70 3.77 4.89 0.81
CA CYS A 70 3.27 3.62 1.35
C CYS A 70 2.28 3.87 2.49
N PRO A 71 1.33 2.97 2.67
CA PRO A 71 1.07 1.75 1.89
C PRO A 71 0.76 2.08 0.43
N HIS A 72 1.03 1.14 -0.47
CA HIS A 72 0.73 1.32 -1.89
C HIS A 72 0.16 0.03 -2.45
N LEU A 73 -1.03 0.12 -3.01
CA LEU A 73 -1.72 -1.02 -3.61
C LEU A 73 -1.61 -0.93 -5.13
N ILE A 74 -1.16 -2.00 -5.75
CA ILE A 74 -1.11 -2.15 -7.21
C ILE A 74 -2.06 -3.26 -7.60
N LEU A 75 -3.06 -2.92 -8.42
CA LEU A 75 -4.07 -3.89 -8.82
C LEU A 75 -3.56 -4.81 -9.91
N ASP A 76 -3.86 -6.10 -9.75
CA ASP A 76 -3.77 -7.05 -10.85
C ASP A 76 -4.70 -6.59 -11.97
N SER A 77 -4.29 -6.77 -13.22
CA SER A 77 -5.09 -6.36 -14.38
C SER A 77 -6.48 -7.02 -14.42
N ASN A 78 -6.62 -8.21 -13.84
CA ASN A 78 -7.90 -8.91 -13.75
C ASN A 78 -8.87 -8.25 -12.75
N ASN A 79 -8.40 -7.37 -11.90
CA ASN A 79 -9.18 -6.73 -10.84
C ASN A 79 -9.51 -5.27 -11.13
N ARG A 80 -9.21 -4.78 -12.33
CA ARG A 80 -9.42 -3.37 -12.68
C ARG A 80 -10.88 -2.93 -12.57
N ASP A 81 -11.83 -3.84 -12.73
CA ASP A 81 -13.26 -3.51 -12.61
C ASP A 81 -13.62 -2.98 -11.24
N TYR A 82 -12.93 -3.42 -10.20
CA TYR A 82 -13.13 -2.92 -8.84
C TYR A 82 -12.68 -1.48 -8.65
N ALA A 83 -11.85 -0.97 -9.57
CA ALA A 83 -11.35 0.40 -9.51
C ALA A 83 -12.27 1.40 -10.23
N GLU A 84 -13.22 0.93 -11.03
CA GLU A 84 -14.10 1.80 -11.81
C GLU A 84 -14.94 2.70 -10.90
N GLY A 85 -15.01 3.99 -11.24
CA GLY A 85 -15.75 4.98 -10.47
C GLY A 85 -15.11 5.36 -9.16
N LYS A 86 -13.89 4.93 -8.89
CA LYS A 86 -13.14 5.24 -7.67
C LYS A 86 -11.85 5.98 -8.01
N ASP A 87 -11.25 6.58 -6.99
CA ASP A 87 -10.10 7.48 -7.15
C ASP A 87 -8.76 6.76 -7.34
N PHE A 88 -8.76 5.62 -7.99
CA PHE A 88 -7.50 4.97 -8.37
C PHE A 88 -6.79 5.79 -9.44
N LYS A 89 -5.49 5.88 -9.32
CA LYS A 89 -4.66 6.47 -10.36
C LYS A 89 -4.29 5.42 -11.39
N ILE A 90 -3.99 5.88 -12.61
CA ILE A 90 -3.61 4.98 -13.71
C ILE A 90 -2.28 5.49 -14.27
N ASN A 91 -1.25 4.66 -14.19
CA ASN A 91 0.05 4.95 -14.77
C ASN A 91 0.56 3.68 -15.45
N ASN A 92 1.09 3.80 -16.66
CA ASN A 92 1.54 2.65 -17.45
C ASN A 92 0.46 1.58 -17.62
N GLY A 93 -0.82 2.00 -17.67
CA GLY A 93 -1.95 1.07 -17.74
C GLY A 93 -2.26 0.34 -16.45
N ILE A 94 -1.60 0.69 -15.36
CA ILE A 94 -1.74 0.04 -14.06
C ILE A 94 -2.56 0.92 -13.13
N TYR A 95 -3.59 0.31 -12.50
CA TYR A 95 -4.40 0.97 -11.47
C TYR A 95 -3.71 0.81 -10.13
N HIS A 96 -3.58 1.91 -9.40
CA HIS A 96 -2.88 1.90 -8.11
C HIS A 96 -3.37 3.03 -7.20
N THR A 97 -3.09 2.90 -5.91
CA THR A 97 -3.38 3.95 -4.95
C THR A 97 -2.47 3.84 -3.73
N GLN A 98 -2.15 4.98 -3.14
CA GLN A 98 -1.50 5.06 -1.85
C GLN A 98 -2.45 5.58 -0.76
N ASP A 99 -3.72 5.79 -1.10
CA ASP A 99 -4.74 6.25 -0.16
C ASP A 99 -5.18 5.09 0.74
N ASN A 100 -4.88 5.22 2.02
CA ASN A 100 -5.13 4.19 3.02
C ASN A 100 -6.61 3.81 3.11
N GLN A 101 -7.50 4.81 3.05
CA GLN A 101 -8.95 4.56 3.12
C GLN A 101 -9.46 3.86 1.86
N LEU A 102 -8.96 4.25 0.70
CA LEU A 102 -9.33 3.60 -0.55
C LEU A 102 -8.83 2.16 -0.60
N ILE A 103 -7.62 1.90 -0.10
CA ILE A 103 -7.11 0.54 0.02
C ILE A 103 -8.04 -0.30 0.90
N ALA A 104 -8.40 0.21 2.08
CA ALA A 104 -9.30 -0.52 2.99
C ALA A 104 -10.65 -0.83 2.33
N ALA A 105 -11.24 0.15 1.63
CA ALA A 105 -12.50 -0.05 0.92
C ALA A 105 -12.38 -1.11 -0.18
N TYR A 106 -11.27 -1.09 -0.92
CA TYR A 106 -10.99 -2.10 -1.94
C TYR A 106 -10.89 -3.50 -1.34
N LEU A 107 -10.22 -3.63 -0.21
CA LEU A 107 -10.10 -4.93 0.46
C LEU A 107 -11.47 -5.46 0.88
N THR A 108 -12.37 -4.59 1.31
CA THR A 108 -13.76 -4.98 1.60
C THR A 108 -14.47 -5.47 0.35
N ASP A 109 -14.40 -4.69 -0.73
CA ASP A 109 -15.12 -5.00 -1.98
C ASP A 109 -14.60 -6.29 -2.63
N LYS A 110 -13.30 -6.45 -2.70
CA LYS A 110 -12.69 -7.56 -3.42
C LYS A 110 -12.57 -8.82 -2.57
N TYR A 111 -12.19 -8.69 -1.31
CA TYR A 111 -11.84 -9.83 -0.46
C TYR A 111 -12.86 -10.11 0.63
N GLY A 112 -13.89 -9.28 0.75
CA GLY A 112 -15.01 -9.56 1.63
C GLY A 112 -14.75 -9.32 3.11
N ILE A 113 -13.75 -8.54 3.47
CA ILE A 113 -13.54 -8.17 4.87
C ILE A 113 -14.56 -7.12 5.31
N ALA A 114 -14.67 -6.89 6.60
CA ALA A 114 -15.59 -5.91 7.15
C ALA A 114 -15.20 -4.49 6.72
N ILE A 115 -16.17 -3.57 6.78
CA ILE A 115 -16.01 -2.17 6.41
C ILE A 115 -15.29 -1.42 7.53
N ALA A 116 -14.28 -0.63 7.19
CA ALA A 116 -13.61 0.23 8.16
C ALA A 116 -14.60 1.30 8.66
N HIS A 117 -14.72 1.42 9.99
CA HIS A 117 -15.64 2.34 10.64
C HIS A 117 -14.84 3.54 11.16
N TYR A 118 -14.76 4.58 10.36
CA TYR A 118 -14.00 5.79 10.72
C TYR A 118 -14.73 6.71 11.66
#